data_7e71a7bf7aa151fc15b8b84359f3bda0
#
_entry.id   7e71a7bf7aa151fc15b8b84359f3bda0
#
_cell.length_a   1.000
_cell.length_b   1.000
_cell.length_c   1.000
_cell.angle_alpha   90.00
_cell.angle_beta   90.00
_cell.angle_gamma   90.00
#
_symmetry.space_group_name_H-M   'P 1'
#
loop_
_entity.id
_entity.type
_entity.pdbx_description
1 polymer ?
#
loop_
_entity_poly.entity_id
_entity_poly.type
_entity_poly.pdbx_seq_one_letter_code
_entity_poly.pdbx_strand_id
1 'polypeptide(L)'
;MRTALRTSLAAFSAAAIALTVSALPRSAGAQTLNDPTIVAIFDAANTWDMETGALAVKRAKTHDVHEFAEMLVRDHKAVRQQGRDLAKKLGVTPTPPANFGMAKDHAAAMAKLSKLTGAAFDKAFLAHEVAYHKAVLDAVTTTLLPALQNVEVKDLVTKVGPAFQAHMIKAQSLLDSYPTK
;
A
#
# COMPACT_ATOMS: atom_id res chain seq x y z
N MET A 1 39.12 -75.88 36.94
CA MET A 1 38.66 -74.55 37.02
C MET A 1 38.00 -74.17 35.68
N ARG A 2 36.68 -74.12 35.64
CA ARG A 2 35.90 -73.76 34.43
C ARG A 2 34.98 -72.62 34.79
N THR A 3 35.31 -71.48 34.27
CA THR A 3 34.57 -70.22 34.49
C THR A 3 33.40 -70.14 33.48
N ALA A 4 32.20 -70.12 33.98
CA ALA A 4 30.98 -69.99 33.15
C ALA A 4 30.72 -68.55 32.82
N LEU A 5 30.63 -68.25 31.51
CA LEU A 5 30.28 -66.93 30.96
C LEU A 5 28.76 -66.83 30.90
N ARG A 6 28.19 -65.90 31.66
CA ARG A 6 26.76 -65.60 31.61
C ARG A 6 26.53 -64.55 30.55
N THR A 7 25.85 -64.91 29.47
CA THR A 7 25.35 -63.97 28.44
C THR A 7 24.01 -63.39 28.87
N SER A 8 23.97 -62.07 29.13
CA SER A 8 22.75 -61.34 29.40
C SER A 8 22.15 -60.87 28.07
N LEU A 9 20.97 -61.35 27.73
CA LEU A 9 20.14 -60.82 26.64
C LEU A 9 19.53 -59.51 27.10
N ALA A 10 19.93 -58.42 26.49
CA ALA A 10 19.24 -57.11 26.61
C ALA A 10 18.07 -57.06 25.60
N ALA A 11 16.86 -56.99 26.14
CA ALA A 11 15.66 -56.78 25.33
C ALA A 11 15.60 -55.33 24.87
N PHE A 12 15.69 -55.08 23.57
CA PHE A 12 15.43 -53.77 22.96
C PHE A 12 13.92 -53.58 22.83
N SER A 13 13.34 -52.73 23.68
CA SER A 13 11.97 -52.23 23.51
C SER A 13 11.97 -51.18 22.43
N ALA A 14 11.39 -51.46 21.27
CA ALA A 14 11.14 -50.49 20.22
C ALA A 14 10.00 -49.56 20.65
N ALA A 15 10.35 -48.35 21.09
CA ALA A 15 9.36 -47.28 21.30
C ALA A 15 8.95 -46.71 19.93
N ALA A 16 7.73 -46.99 19.50
CA ALA A 16 7.13 -46.38 18.32
C ALA A 16 6.84 -44.89 18.63
N ILE A 17 7.67 -44.01 18.08
CA ILE A 17 7.41 -42.56 18.09
C ILE A 17 6.30 -42.26 17.07
N ALA A 18 5.08 -42.07 17.57
CA ALA A 18 4.01 -41.58 16.76
C ALA A 18 4.31 -40.08 16.40
N LEU A 19 4.71 -39.84 15.16
CA LEU A 19 4.77 -38.47 14.62
C LEU A 19 3.34 -37.92 14.55
N THR A 20 2.95 -37.11 15.53
CA THR A 20 1.79 -36.24 15.40
C THR A 20 2.18 -35.14 14.44
N VAL A 21 1.73 -35.24 13.21
CA VAL A 21 1.76 -34.14 12.25
C VAL A 21 0.82 -33.05 12.80
N SER A 22 1.38 -32.12 13.56
CA SER A 22 0.69 -30.90 13.93
C SER A 22 0.39 -30.14 12.63
N ALA A 23 -0.88 -30.12 12.24
CA ALA A 23 -1.34 -29.27 11.15
C ALA A 23 -1.00 -27.83 11.53
N LEU A 24 0.01 -27.26 10.86
CA LEU A 24 0.32 -25.83 10.95
C LEU A 24 -0.96 -25.07 10.63
N PRO A 25 -1.31 -24.05 11.42
CA PRO A 25 -2.46 -23.22 11.07
C PRO A 25 -2.20 -22.67 9.66
N ARG A 26 -3.12 -22.99 8.75
CA ARG A 26 -3.15 -22.40 7.43
C ARG A 26 -3.08 -20.90 7.64
N SER A 27 -2.02 -20.25 7.17
CA SER A 27 -1.89 -18.80 7.12
C SER A 27 -3.24 -18.23 6.70
N ALA A 28 -3.78 -17.30 7.46
CA ALA A 28 -4.99 -16.58 7.10
C ALA A 28 -4.82 -16.16 5.64
N GLY A 29 -5.64 -16.71 4.74
CA GLY A 29 -5.42 -16.64 3.31
C GLY A 29 -5.20 -15.20 2.89
N ALA A 30 -4.19 -14.97 2.05
CA ALA A 30 -4.04 -13.69 1.37
C ALA A 30 -5.41 -13.36 0.77
N GLN A 31 -6.01 -12.25 1.20
CA GLN A 31 -7.33 -11.84 0.71
C GLN A 31 -7.23 -11.75 -0.80
N THR A 32 -8.05 -12.52 -1.51
CA THR A 32 -8.06 -12.53 -2.97
C THR A 32 -8.39 -11.13 -3.46
N LEU A 33 -7.51 -10.53 -4.25
CA LEU A 33 -7.80 -9.26 -4.90
C LEU A 33 -8.93 -9.48 -5.90
N ASN A 34 -10.04 -8.81 -5.68
CA ASN A 34 -11.21 -8.79 -6.54
C ASN A 34 -11.66 -7.35 -6.77
N ASP A 35 -12.58 -7.11 -7.67
CA ASP A 35 -13.05 -5.78 -8.01
C ASP A 35 -13.51 -4.96 -6.78
N PRO A 36 -14.33 -5.47 -5.84
CA PRO A 36 -14.68 -4.75 -4.61
C PRO A 36 -13.48 -4.32 -3.77
N THR A 37 -12.48 -5.20 -3.64
CA THR A 37 -11.26 -4.89 -2.90
C THR A 37 -10.41 -3.85 -3.61
N ILE A 38 -10.26 -3.95 -4.94
CA ILE A 38 -9.50 -2.99 -5.74
C ILE A 38 -10.15 -1.61 -5.74
N VAL A 39 -11.48 -1.56 -5.84
CA VAL A 39 -12.23 -0.29 -5.72
C VAL A 39 -12.03 0.35 -4.35
N ALA A 40 -11.99 -0.44 -3.27
CA ALA A 40 -11.69 0.07 -1.93
C ALA A 40 -10.26 0.59 -1.81
N ILE A 41 -9.27 -0.11 -2.37
CA ILE A 41 -7.87 0.33 -2.44
C ILE A 41 -7.77 1.64 -3.21
N PHE A 42 -8.45 1.75 -4.35
CA PHE A 42 -8.47 2.96 -5.18
C PHE A 42 -9.06 4.16 -4.44
N ASP A 43 -10.20 3.99 -3.74
CA ASP A 43 -10.80 5.06 -2.92
C ASP A 43 -9.87 5.49 -1.78
N ALA A 44 -9.25 4.54 -1.09
CA ALA A 44 -8.33 4.81 0.01
C ALA A 44 -7.06 5.54 -0.47
N ALA A 45 -6.43 5.09 -1.56
CA ALA A 45 -5.24 5.72 -2.10
C ALA A 45 -5.50 7.19 -2.47
N ASN A 46 -6.60 7.47 -3.17
CA ASN A 46 -6.96 8.85 -3.49
C ASN A 46 -7.29 9.68 -2.22
N THR A 47 -7.88 9.06 -1.19
CA THR A 47 -8.16 9.74 0.08
C THR A 47 -6.88 10.16 0.78
N TRP A 48 -5.91 9.27 0.87
CA TRP A 48 -4.64 9.52 1.55
C TRP A 48 -3.80 10.60 0.86
N ASP A 49 -3.80 10.62 -0.47
CA ASP A 49 -3.15 11.67 -1.23
C ASP A 49 -3.81 13.04 -0.98
N MET A 50 -5.15 13.08 -0.94
CA MET A 50 -5.87 14.29 -0.55
C MET A 50 -5.53 14.75 0.87
N GLU A 51 -5.29 13.84 1.81
CA GLU A 51 -4.95 14.17 3.20
C GLU A 51 -3.54 14.73 3.32
N THR A 52 -2.55 14.15 2.63
CA THR A 52 -1.18 14.71 2.57
C THR A 52 -1.15 16.04 1.86
N GLY A 53 -1.85 16.16 0.72
CA GLY A 53 -2.02 17.42 0.00
C GLY A 53 -2.68 18.51 0.85
N ALA A 54 -3.76 18.20 1.57
CA ALA A 54 -4.44 19.14 2.45
C ALA A 54 -3.57 19.60 3.64
N LEU A 55 -2.67 18.74 4.13
CA LEU A 55 -1.67 19.13 5.10
C LEU A 55 -0.65 20.09 4.47
N ALA A 56 -0.22 19.82 3.24
CA ALA A 56 0.73 20.67 2.53
C ALA A 56 0.15 22.02 2.16
N VAL A 57 -1.10 22.11 1.74
CA VAL A 57 -1.81 23.41 1.53
C VAL A 57 -1.73 24.30 2.78
N LYS A 58 -1.76 23.72 3.99
CA LYS A 58 -1.69 24.48 5.24
C LYS A 58 -0.27 24.83 5.68
N ARG A 59 0.75 24.13 5.20
CA ARG A 59 2.09 24.16 5.78
C ARG A 59 3.21 24.47 4.82
N ALA A 60 2.96 24.38 3.51
CA ALA A 60 3.98 24.66 2.51
C ALA A 60 4.61 26.04 2.71
N LYS A 61 5.94 26.07 2.65
CA LYS A 61 6.72 27.30 2.76
C LYS A 61 6.79 28.05 1.43
N THR A 62 6.93 27.31 0.32
CA THR A 62 7.06 27.88 -1.01
C THR A 62 5.74 27.86 -1.74
N HIS A 63 5.52 28.86 -2.59
CA HIS A 63 4.34 28.99 -3.42
C HIS A 63 4.16 27.78 -4.34
N ASP A 64 5.23 27.34 -5.00
CA ASP A 64 5.19 26.22 -5.94
C ASP A 64 4.75 24.91 -5.26
N VAL A 65 5.19 24.65 -4.02
CA VAL A 65 4.76 23.47 -3.25
C VAL A 65 3.31 23.59 -2.82
N HIS A 66 2.87 24.80 -2.46
CA HIS A 66 1.47 25.06 -2.13
C HIS A 66 0.55 24.81 -3.33
N GLU A 67 0.87 25.38 -4.51
CA GLU A 67 0.10 25.16 -5.74
C GLU A 67 0.07 23.67 -6.16
N PHE A 68 1.19 22.97 -6.01
CA PHE A 68 1.27 21.54 -6.25
C PHE A 68 0.34 20.76 -5.31
N ALA A 69 0.32 21.10 -4.02
CA ALA A 69 -0.57 20.48 -3.04
C ALA A 69 -2.05 20.74 -3.35
N GLU A 70 -2.42 21.97 -3.76
CA GLU A 70 -3.80 22.27 -4.19
C GLU A 70 -4.20 21.46 -5.44
N MET A 71 -3.28 21.30 -6.39
CA MET A 71 -3.49 20.47 -7.58
C MET A 71 -3.76 19.01 -7.19
N LEU A 72 -2.95 18.42 -6.31
CA LEU A 72 -3.16 17.05 -5.81
C LEU A 72 -4.54 16.88 -5.18
N VAL A 73 -4.92 17.76 -4.25
CA VAL A 73 -6.23 17.71 -3.58
C VAL A 73 -7.37 17.76 -4.60
N ARG A 74 -7.31 18.65 -5.57
CA ARG A 74 -8.33 18.79 -6.61
C ARG A 74 -8.42 17.54 -7.49
N ASP A 75 -7.30 17.08 -7.99
CA ASP A 75 -7.24 16.02 -8.98
C ASP A 75 -7.62 14.68 -8.36
N HIS A 76 -7.09 14.35 -7.18
CA HIS A 76 -7.45 13.12 -6.46
C HIS A 76 -8.90 13.13 -5.95
N LYS A 77 -9.47 14.29 -5.60
CA LYS A 77 -10.89 14.41 -5.30
C LYS A 77 -11.75 14.04 -6.51
N ALA A 78 -11.40 14.53 -7.69
CA ALA A 78 -12.12 14.24 -8.92
C ALA A 78 -12.02 12.77 -9.32
N VAL A 79 -10.83 12.20 -9.25
CA VAL A 79 -10.57 10.78 -9.54
C VAL A 79 -11.31 9.86 -8.55
N ARG A 80 -11.24 10.16 -7.25
CA ARG A 80 -11.97 9.44 -6.21
C ARG A 80 -13.48 9.45 -6.45
N GLN A 81 -14.03 10.60 -6.84
CA GLN A 81 -15.46 10.70 -7.15
C GLN A 81 -15.84 9.84 -8.35
N GLN A 82 -15.03 9.83 -9.43
CA GLN A 82 -15.25 8.93 -10.57
C GLN A 82 -15.28 7.46 -10.15
N GLY A 83 -14.37 7.02 -9.28
CA GLY A 83 -14.35 5.66 -8.75
C GLY A 83 -15.60 5.32 -7.96
N ARG A 84 -16.09 6.23 -7.13
CA ARG A 84 -17.31 6.07 -6.33
C ARG A 84 -18.57 6.01 -7.20
N ASP A 85 -18.65 6.87 -8.19
CA ASP A 85 -19.79 6.91 -9.12
C ASP A 85 -19.84 5.62 -9.94
N LEU A 86 -18.68 5.14 -10.38
CA LEU A 86 -18.58 3.86 -11.10
C LEU A 86 -18.95 2.68 -10.20
N ALA A 87 -18.44 2.63 -8.96
CA ALA A 87 -18.82 1.58 -8.01
C ALA A 87 -20.34 1.54 -7.77
N LYS A 88 -20.96 2.71 -7.60
CA LYS A 88 -22.42 2.83 -7.47
C LYS A 88 -23.15 2.36 -8.72
N LYS A 89 -22.71 2.77 -9.91
CA LYS A 89 -23.29 2.33 -11.20
C LYS A 89 -23.27 0.81 -11.35
N LEU A 90 -22.18 0.19 -10.95
CA LEU A 90 -21.95 -1.25 -11.07
C LEU A 90 -22.56 -2.07 -9.92
N GLY A 91 -23.11 -1.43 -8.89
CA GLY A 91 -23.60 -2.13 -7.68
C GLY A 91 -22.47 -2.77 -6.86
N VAL A 92 -21.23 -2.31 -7.02
CA VAL A 92 -20.07 -2.82 -6.30
C VAL A 92 -19.95 -2.13 -4.95
N THR A 93 -19.96 -2.92 -3.87
CA THR A 93 -19.68 -2.41 -2.52
C THR A 93 -18.19 -2.52 -2.21
N PRO A 94 -17.46 -1.41 -2.06
CA PRO A 94 -16.05 -1.43 -1.73
C PRO A 94 -15.77 -2.23 -0.44
N THR A 95 -14.83 -3.16 -0.49
CA THR A 95 -14.47 -4.02 0.65
C THR A 95 -12.98 -3.91 0.93
N PRO A 96 -12.56 -3.08 1.91
CA PRO A 96 -11.16 -2.88 2.23
C PRO A 96 -10.46 -4.19 2.62
N PRO A 97 -9.16 -4.34 2.28
CA PRO A 97 -8.37 -5.48 2.72
C PRO A 97 -8.27 -5.54 4.24
N ALA A 98 -8.37 -6.74 4.83
CA ALA A 98 -8.29 -6.93 6.28
C ALA A 98 -6.95 -6.46 6.88
N ASN A 99 -5.86 -6.61 6.12
CA ASN A 99 -4.51 -6.19 6.51
C ASN A 99 -3.96 -5.18 5.48
N PHE A 100 -4.48 -3.96 5.52
CA PHE A 100 -4.10 -2.93 4.57
C PHE A 100 -2.81 -2.22 5.03
N GLY A 101 -1.65 -2.73 4.60
CA GLY A 101 -0.33 -2.20 4.96
C GLY A 101 -0.18 -0.71 4.66
N MET A 102 -0.65 -0.26 3.50
CA MET A 102 -0.62 1.15 3.09
C MET A 102 -1.31 2.10 4.09
N ALA A 103 -2.31 1.64 4.85
CA ALA A 103 -2.94 2.47 5.89
C ALA A 103 -1.96 2.81 7.02
N LYS A 104 -1.10 1.86 7.40
CA LYS A 104 -0.04 2.08 8.40
C LYS A 104 1.04 3.02 7.85
N ASP A 105 1.41 2.83 6.58
CA ASP A 105 2.41 3.66 5.92
C ASP A 105 1.92 5.10 5.80
N HIS A 106 0.65 5.31 5.44
CA HIS A 106 0.03 6.63 5.42
C HIS A 106 0.01 7.28 6.83
N ALA A 107 -0.41 6.55 7.85
CA ALA A 107 -0.41 7.08 9.22
C ALA A 107 1.00 7.47 9.69
N ALA A 108 2.02 6.69 9.35
CA ALA A 108 3.42 7.00 9.65
C ALA A 108 3.91 8.23 8.88
N ALA A 109 3.55 8.37 7.59
CA ALA A 109 3.87 9.53 6.78
C ALA A 109 3.24 10.81 7.35
N MET A 110 1.95 10.77 7.69
CA MET A 110 1.23 11.90 8.31
C MET A 110 1.84 12.28 9.65
N ALA A 111 2.19 11.31 10.50
CA ALA A 111 2.85 11.56 11.79
C ALA A 111 4.23 12.21 11.62
N LYS A 112 5.00 11.82 10.59
CA LYS A 112 6.28 12.42 10.25
C LYS A 112 6.11 13.85 9.71
N LEU A 113 5.28 14.04 8.71
CA LEU A 113 5.03 15.33 8.06
C LEU A 113 4.48 16.36 9.05
N SER A 114 3.57 15.94 9.94
CA SER A 114 2.98 16.83 10.96
C SER A 114 3.96 17.46 11.93
N LYS A 115 5.16 16.88 12.09
CA LYS A 115 6.22 17.41 12.97
C LYS A 115 7.15 18.40 12.27
N LEU A 116 7.05 18.54 10.96
CA LEU A 116 7.94 19.35 10.16
C LEU A 116 7.31 20.70 9.82
N THR A 117 8.16 21.70 9.56
CA THR A 117 7.78 23.04 9.13
C THR A 117 8.79 23.60 8.14
N GLY A 118 8.37 24.63 7.38
CA GLY A 118 9.28 25.36 6.49
C GLY A 118 9.87 24.45 5.40
N ALA A 119 11.13 24.70 5.04
CA ALA A 119 11.82 23.94 4.00
C ALA A 119 11.94 22.43 4.29
N ALA A 120 12.03 22.05 5.56
CA ALA A 120 12.09 20.64 5.95
C ALA A 120 10.74 19.93 5.68
N PHE A 121 9.63 20.63 5.89
CA PHE A 121 8.30 20.14 5.52
C PHE A 121 8.19 19.97 4.00
N ASP A 122 8.47 21.01 3.22
CA ASP A 122 8.33 21.00 1.77
C ASP A 122 9.13 19.85 1.13
N LYS A 123 10.41 19.72 1.50
CA LYS A 123 11.26 18.63 0.98
C LYS A 123 10.74 17.25 1.36
N ALA A 124 10.30 17.09 2.60
CA ALA A 124 9.76 15.80 3.06
C ALA A 124 8.43 15.46 2.40
N PHE A 125 7.56 16.43 2.18
CA PHE A 125 6.32 16.27 1.44
C PHE A 125 6.59 15.88 -0.02
N LEU A 126 7.42 16.62 -0.74
CA LEU A 126 7.75 16.31 -2.13
C LEU A 126 8.38 14.91 -2.27
N ALA A 127 9.31 14.55 -1.38
CA ALA A 127 9.91 13.21 -1.37
C ALA A 127 8.86 12.11 -1.06
N HIS A 128 7.90 12.40 -0.20
CA HIS A 128 6.77 11.50 0.06
C HIS A 128 5.93 11.30 -1.19
N GLU A 129 5.55 12.38 -1.88
CA GLU A 129 4.73 12.30 -3.08
C GLU A 129 5.41 11.52 -4.21
N VAL A 130 6.72 11.69 -4.41
CA VAL A 130 7.49 10.87 -5.37
C VAL A 130 7.41 9.38 -5.01
N ALA A 131 7.69 9.03 -3.75
CA ALA A 131 7.71 7.65 -3.30
C ALA A 131 6.30 7.03 -3.33
N TYR A 132 5.29 7.77 -2.92
CA TYR A 132 3.90 7.34 -2.87
C TYR A 132 3.36 7.06 -4.27
N HIS A 133 3.46 8.02 -5.19
CA HIS A 133 3.00 7.85 -6.56
C HIS A 133 3.72 6.71 -7.29
N LYS A 134 5.04 6.57 -7.06
CA LYS A 134 5.79 5.42 -7.59
C LYS A 134 5.22 4.10 -7.09
N ALA A 135 5.01 3.96 -5.79
CA ALA A 135 4.47 2.73 -5.19
C ALA A 135 3.05 2.41 -5.70
N VAL A 136 2.20 3.45 -5.84
CA VAL A 136 0.85 3.29 -6.40
C VAL A 136 0.91 2.84 -7.86
N LEU A 137 1.73 3.46 -8.70
CA LEU A 137 1.88 3.09 -10.11
C LEU A 137 2.43 1.67 -10.28
N ASP A 138 3.42 1.29 -9.48
CA ASP A 138 3.97 -0.07 -9.47
C ASP A 138 2.86 -1.08 -9.06
N ALA A 139 2.11 -0.82 -7.99
CA ALA A 139 1.01 -1.68 -7.56
C ALA A 139 -0.11 -1.77 -8.61
N VAL A 140 -0.48 -0.65 -9.23
CA VAL A 140 -1.48 -0.61 -10.31
C VAL A 140 -1.07 -1.52 -11.46
N THR A 141 0.15 -1.40 -11.94
CA THR A 141 0.60 -2.12 -13.14
C THR A 141 0.88 -3.59 -12.88
N THR A 142 1.49 -3.91 -11.74
CA THR A 142 1.95 -5.28 -11.44
C THR A 142 0.92 -6.13 -10.71
N THR A 143 -0.04 -5.52 -10.03
CA THR A 143 -0.92 -6.23 -9.10
C THR A 143 -2.40 -5.96 -9.36
N LEU A 144 -2.82 -4.70 -9.43
CA LEU A 144 -4.25 -4.37 -9.46
C LEU A 144 -4.86 -4.57 -10.84
N LEU A 145 -4.26 -4.03 -11.91
CA LEU A 145 -4.75 -4.19 -13.28
C LEU A 145 -4.85 -5.66 -13.73
N PRO A 146 -3.86 -6.53 -13.43
CA PRO A 146 -3.98 -7.96 -13.74
C PRO A 146 -5.12 -8.67 -12.98
N ALA A 147 -5.47 -8.23 -11.77
CA ALA A 147 -6.50 -8.85 -10.94
C ALA A 147 -7.92 -8.35 -11.25
N LEU A 148 -8.07 -7.18 -11.88
CA LEU A 148 -9.37 -6.59 -12.24
C LEU A 148 -10.09 -7.44 -13.29
N GLN A 149 -11.36 -7.79 -12.99
CA GLN A 149 -12.25 -8.51 -13.88
C GLN A 149 -13.24 -7.57 -14.60
N ASN A 150 -13.71 -6.52 -13.90
CA ASN A 150 -14.62 -5.55 -14.49
C ASN A 150 -13.90 -4.60 -15.44
N VAL A 151 -14.32 -4.58 -16.70
CA VAL A 151 -13.71 -3.79 -17.78
C VAL A 151 -13.80 -2.27 -17.50
N GLU A 152 -14.92 -1.78 -16.97
CA GLU A 152 -15.08 -0.35 -16.71
C GLU A 152 -14.20 0.13 -15.56
N VAL A 153 -13.99 -0.69 -14.52
CA VAL A 153 -13.05 -0.39 -13.44
C VAL A 153 -11.62 -0.40 -13.97
N LYS A 154 -11.28 -1.37 -14.81
CA LYS A 154 -9.97 -1.48 -15.46
C LYS A 154 -9.68 -0.26 -16.34
N ASP A 155 -10.66 0.16 -17.12
CA ASP A 155 -10.55 1.34 -17.98
C ASP A 155 -10.34 2.62 -17.17
N LEU A 156 -11.08 2.81 -16.07
CA LEU A 156 -10.89 3.95 -15.18
C LEU A 156 -9.47 3.97 -14.59
N VAL A 157 -9.02 2.85 -14.02
CA VAL A 157 -7.69 2.74 -13.40
C VAL A 157 -6.58 2.99 -14.44
N THR A 158 -6.74 2.48 -15.65
CA THR A 158 -5.79 2.71 -16.75
C THR A 158 -5.77 4.18 -17.16
N LYS A 159 -6.93 4.81 -17.28
CA LYS A 159 -7.10 6.19 -17.74
C LYS A 159 -6.45 7.21 -16.81
N VAL A 160 -6.45 6.96 -15.50
CA VAL A 160 -5.89 7.90 -14.51
C VAL A 160 -4.38 7.76 -14.33
N GLY A 161 -3.78 6.64 -14.75
CA GLY A 161 -2.35 6.37 -14.62
C GLY A 161 -1.42 7.49 -15.09
N PRO A 162 -1.63 8.05 -16.32
CA PRO A 162 -0.81 9.17 -16.80
C PRO A 162 -0.84 10.42 -15.90
N ALA A 163 -1.97 10.73 -15.27
CA ALA A 163 -2.06 11.85 -14.33
C ALA A 163 -1.22 11.59 -13.07
N PHE A 164 -1.27 10.38 -12.52
CA PHE A 164 -0.46 9.99 -11.36
C PHE A 164 1.04 10.02 -11.68
N GLN A 165 1.41 9.59 -12.88
CA GLN A 165 2.79 9.74 -13.35
C GLN A 165 3.22 11.19 -13.46
N ALA A 166 2.35 12.07 -13.96
CA ALA A 166 2.62 13.50 -14.03
C ALA A 166 2.79 14.15 -12.65
N HIS A 167 1.99 13.73 -11.64
CA HIS A 167 2.15 14.16 -10.27
C HIS A 167 3.53 13.76 -9.70
N MET A 168 3.94 12.51 -9.90
CA MET A 168 5.26 12.02 -9.48
C MET A 168 6.40 12.85 -10.11
N ILE A 169 6.34 13.08 -11.41
CA ILE A 169 7.35 13.86 -12.15
C ILE A 169 7.38 15.30 -11.64
N LYS A 170 6.22 15.92 -11.42
CA LYS A 170 6.14 17.29 -10.88
C LYS A 170 6.72 17.39 -9.48
N ALA A 171 6.39 16.43 -8.59
CA ALA A 171 6.97 16.36 -7.25
C ALA A 171 8.49 16.25 -7.28
N GLN A 172 9.03 15.37 -8.15
CA GLN A 172 10.47 15.21 -8.33
C GLN A 172 11.13 16.49 -8.84
N SER A 173 10.54 17.12 -9.86
CA SER A 173 11.04 18.37 -10.42
C SER A 173 11.11 19.50 -9.37
N LEU A 174 10.08 19.62 -8.52
CA LEU A 174 10.05 20.61 -7.44
C LEU A 174 11.09 20.29 -6.34
N LEU A 175 11.29 18.99 -6.06
CA LEU A 175 12.29 18.56 -5.08
C LEU A 175 13.71 18.86 -5.57
N ASP A 176 14.01 18.57 -6.84
CA ASP A 176 15.32 18.77 -7.46
C ASP A 176 15.67 20.26 -7.58
N SER A 177 14.67 21.10 -7.87
CA SER A 177 14.80 22.56 -7.98
C SER A 177 14.63 23.31 -6.65
N TYR A 178 14.41 22.60 -5.53
CA TYR A 178 14.10 23.23 -4.26
C TYR A 178 15.27 24.09 -3.76
N PRO A 179 15.05 25.38 -3.36
CA PRO A 179 16.11 26.26 -2.91
C PRO A 179 16.91 25.67 -1.76
N THR A 180 18.25 25.77 -1.85
CA THR A 180 19.18 25.23 -0.84
C THR A 180 19.47 26.19 0.30
N LYS A 181 18.90 27.41 0.28
CA LYS A 181 19.10 28.45 1.29
C LYS A 181 17.92 28.56 2.27
#